data_5189a89c9a4e6aa6f462657234497321
#
_entry.id   5189a89c9a4e6aa6f462657234497321
#
_cell.length_a   1.000
_cell.length_b   1.000
_cell.length_c   1.000
_cell.angle_alpha   90.00
_cell.angle_beta   90.00
_cell.angle_gamma   90.00
#
_symmetry.space_group_name_H-M   'P 1'
#
loop_
_entity.id
_entity.type
_entity.pdbx_description
1 polymer ?
#
loop_
_entity_poly.entity_id
_entity_poly.type
_entity_poly.pdbx_seq_one_letter_code
_entity_poly.pdbx_strand_id
1 'polypeptide(L)'
;LMYTAPEKATPSAQITTLEAEIQKTKGKGLAVPPGLYAHLGLLYLQENNSQKAIEYFQLERQVYPESTVLMDRLLQKMNANGGNTKS
;
A
#
# COMPACT_ATOMS: atom_id res chain seq x y z
N LEU A 1 -8.84 -7.82 19.16
CA LEU A 1 -8.72 -8.16 19.04
C LEU A 1 -8.48 -8.84 18.78
N MET A 2 -8.34 -9.21 18.71
CA MET A 2 -8.04 -9.75 18.50
C MET A 2 -7.86 -10.48 17.77
N TYR A 3 -7.56 -10.59 17.36
CA TYR A 3 -7.39 -11.24 16.72
C TYR A 3 -6.42 -11.93 16.62
N THR A 4 -6.27 -12.34 16.31
CA THR A 4 -5.54 -13.02 16.56
C THR A 4 -5.26 -14.34 15.93
N ALA A 5 -5.25 -14.65 14.79
CA ALA A 5 -4.75 -15.76 14.04
C ALA A 5 -3.64 -15.26 13.15
N PRO A 6 -2.49 -15.08 13.71
CA PRO A 6 -1.40 -14.43 12.98
C PRO A 6 -0.98 -15.18 11.73
N GLU A 7 -1.07 -16.47 11.75
CA GLU A 7 -0.67 -17.22 10.58
C GLU A 7 -1.61 -16.99 9.41
N LYS A 8 -2.81 -16.50 9.68
CA LYS A 8 -3.74 -16.19 8.63
C LYS A 8 -3.67 -14.76 8.18
N ALA A 9 -2.85 -13.97 8.86
CA ALA A 9 -2.71 -12.58 8.52
C ALA A 9 -1.45 -12.36 7.70
N THR A 10 -1.18 -13.23 6.75
CA THR A 10 -0.05 -13.05 5.86
C THR A 10 -0.25 -11.80 5.02
N PRO A 11 0.82 -11.18 4.54
CA PRO A 11 0.66 -10.02 3.67
C PRO A 11 -0.25 -10.31 2.49
N SER A 12 -0.13 -11.48 1.91
CA SER A 12 -0.96 -11.85 0.78
C SER A 12 -2.44 -11.86 1.14
N ALA A 13 -2.77 -12.44 2.29
CA ALA A 13 -4.16 -12.49 2.73
C ALA A 13 -4.70 -11.11 3.02
N GLN A 14 -3.89 -10.27 3.64
CA GLN A 14 -4.29 -8.90 3.93
C GLN A 14 -4.51 -8.10 2.66
N ILE A 15 -3.65 -8.30 1.68
CA ILE A 15 -3.80 -7.63 0.40
C ILE A 15 -5.14 -7.98 -0.22
N THR A 16 -5.46 -9.25 -0.27
CA THR A 16 -6.72 -9.70 -0.84
C THR A 16 -7.91 -9.06 -0.13
N THR A 17 -7.87 -9.07 1.19
CA THR A 17 -8.95 -8.49 1.98
C THR A 17 -9.10 -7.00 1.73
N LEU A 18 -7.99 -6.29 1.73
CA LEU A 18 -8.03 -4.84 1.56
C LEU A 18 -8.44 -4.44 0.15
N GLU A 19 -8.00 -5.19 -0.83
CA GLU A 19 -8.40 -4.90 -2.20
C GLU A 19 -9.90 -5.12 -2.38
N ALA A 20 -10.44 -6.14 -1.75
CA ALA A 20 -11.87 -6.37 -1.77
C ALA A 20 -12.63 -5.23 -1.09
N GLU A 21 -12.08 -4.72 0.02
CA GLU A 21 -12.68 -3.59 0.70
C GLU A 21 -12.70 -2.35 -0.18
N ILE A 22 -11.62 -2.12 -0.89
CA ILE A 22 -11.54 -0.97 -1.78
C ILE A 22 -12.61 -1.07 -2.86
N GLN A 23 -12.74 -2.22 -3.47
CA GLN A 23 -13.73 -2.42 -4.51
C GLN A 23 -15.15 -2.21 -3.98
N LYS A 24 -15.40 -2.71 -2.78
CA LYS A 24 -16.69 -2.55 -2.15
C LYS A 24 -16.99 -1.07 -1.88
N THR A 25 -16.00 -0.37 -1.37
CA THR A 25 -16.15 1.03 -1.06
C THR A 25 -16.44 1.83 -2.32
N LYS A 26 -15.70 1.56 -3.38
CA LYS A 26 -15.91 2.25 -4.64
C LYS A 26 -17.27 1.91 -5.25
N GLY A 27 -17.67 0.67 -5.09
CA GLY A 27 -18.96 0.24 -5.61
C GLY A 27 -20.12 0.97 -4.96
N LYS A 28 -19.92 1.43 -3.72
CA LYS A 28 -20.94 2.21 -3.03
C LYS A 28 -20.84 3.70 -3.31
N GLY A 29 -19.90 4.10 -4.14
CA GLY A 29 -19.69 5.51 -4.42
C GLY A 29 -19.01 6.26 -3.31
N LEU A 30 -18.36 5.55 -2.41
CA LEU A 30 -17.67 6.17 -1.28
C LEU A 30 -16.19 6.29 -1.57
N ALA A 31 -15.57 7.24 -0.89
CA ALA A 31 -14.13 7.44 -1.05
C ALA A 31 -13.35 6.42 -0.24
N VAL A 32 -12.24 5.97 -0.80
CA VAL A 32 -11.34 5.09 -0.08
C VAL A 32 -10.67 5.89 1.02
N PRO A 33 -10.62 5.36 2.26
CA PRO A 33 -10.03 6.12 3.37
C PRO A 33 -8.56 6.44 3.13
N PRO A 34 -8.10 7.57 3.68
CA PRO A 34 -6.68 7.91 3.54
C PRO A 34 -5.80 6.89 4.25
N GLY A 35 -4.66 6.60 3.65
CA GLY A 35 -3.73 5.65 4.22
C GLY A 35 -3.94 4.22 3.77
N LEU A 36 -5.10 3.91 3.21
CA LEU A 36 -5.37 2.53 2.81
C LEU A 36 -4.49 2.11 1.65
N TYR A 37 -4.34 2.98 0.66
CA TYR A 37 -3.46 2.69 -0.46
C TYR A 37 -2.01 2.55 0.01
N ALA A 38 -1.61 3.41 0.94
CA ALA A 38 -0.25 3.35 1.46
C ALA A 38 -0.03 2.03 2.19
N HIS A 39 -1.02 1.60 2.95
CA HIS A 39 -0.93 0.34 3.68
C HIS A 39 -0.78 -0.82 2.70
N LEU A 40 -1.57 -0.80 1.64
CA LEU A 40 -1.45 -1.82 0.60
C LEU A 40 -0.07 -1.81 -0.03
N GLY A 41 0.46 -0.63 -0.29
CA GLY A 41 1.80 -0.54 -0.85
C GLY A 41 2.83 -1.20 0.04
N LEU A 42 2.71 -0.97 1.34
CA LEU A 42 3.64 -1.59 2.28
C LEU A 42 3.51 -3.11 2.29
N LEU A 43 2.28 -3.59 2.20
CA LEU A 43 2.06 -5.04 2.14
C LEU A 43 2.67 -5.64 0.89
N TYR A 44 2.53 -4.96 -0.23
CA TYR A 44 3.15 -5.44 -1.46
C TYR A 44 4.67 -5.44 -1.36
N LEU A 45 5.24 -4.48 -0.64
CA LEU A 45 6.68 -4.50 -0.39
C LEU A 45 7.09 -5.76 0.34
N GLN A 46 6.28 -6.17 1.31
CA GLN A 46 6.57 -7.39 2.05
C GLN A 46 6.48 -8.61 1.17
N GLU A 47 5.70 -8.53 0.10
CA GLU A 47 5.60 -9.62 -0.87
C GLU A 47 6.63 -9.50 -1.97
N ASN A 48 7.57 -8.58 -1.83
CA ASN A 48 8.61 -8.34 -2.82
C ASN A 48 8.05 -7.88 -4.17
N ASN A 49 6.94 -7.19 -4.12
CA ASN A 49 6.31 -6.65 -5.31
C ASN A 49 6.41 -5.13 -5.29
N SER A 50 7.59 -4.62 -5.53
CA SER A 50 7.81 -3.18 -5.44
C SER A 50 7.04 -2.43 -6.51
N GLN A 51 6.80 -3.05 -7.64
CA GLN A 51 6.07 -2.37 -8.70
C GLN A 51 4.65 -2.02 -8.26
N LYS A 52 3.96 -2.97 -7.67
CA LYS A 52 2.63 -2.71 -7.14
C LYS A 52 2.68 -1.73 -5.97
N ALA A 53 3.71 -1.85 -5.16
CA ALA A 53 3.88 -0.95 -4.03
C ALA A 53 3.97 0.49 -4.52
N ILE A 54 4.76 0.72 -5.56
CA ILE A 54 4.90 2.06 -6.11
C ILE A 54 3.56 2.56 -6.66
N GLU A 55 2.83 1.70 -7.33
CA GLU A 55 1.53 2.08 -7.86
C GLU A 55 0.59 2.55 -6.76
N TYR A 56 0.55 1.82 -5.66
CA TYR A 56 -0.34 2.20 -4.58
C TYR A 56 0.13 3.46 -3.86
N PHE A 57 1.43 3.63 -3.71
CA PHE A 57 1.95 4.86 -3.12
C PHE A 57 1.58 6.06 -3.99
N GLN A 58 1.67 5.91 -5.29
CA GLN A 58 1.30 6.99 -6.19
C GLN A 58 -0.19 7.27 -6.17
N LEU A 59 -0.99 6.23 -6.02
CA LEU A 59 -2.43 6.40 -5.86
C LEU A 59 -2.75 7.19 -4.61
N GLU A 60 -2.06 6.89 -3.53
CA GLU A 60 -2.28 7.61 -2.28
C GLU A 60 -1.98 9.09 -2.46
N ARG A 61 -0.87 9.40 -3.10
CA ARG A 61 -0.52 10.79 -3.39
C ARG A 61 -1.58 11.48 -4.22
N GLN A 62 -2.09 10.78 -5.20
CA GLN A 62 -3.03 11.34 -6.15
C GLN A 62 -4.37 11.62 -5.50
N VAL A 63 -4.84 10.69 -4.72
CA VAL A 63 -6.14 10.81 -4.07
C VAL A 63 -6.07 11.73 -2.86
N TYR A 64 -4.96 11.71 -2.15
CA TYR A 64 -4.77 12.51 -0.95
C TYR A 64 -3.47 13.29 -1.06
N PRO A 65 -3.52 14.45 -1.71
CA PRO A 65 -2.29 15.23 -1.92
C PRO A 65 -1.55 15.59 -0.64
N GLU A 66 -2.26 15.65 0.46
CA GLU A 66 -1.61 15.95 1.73
C GLU A 66 -0.69 14.82 2.18
N SER A 67 -0.84 13.64 1.59
CA SER A 67 0.07 12.54 1.87
C SER A 67 1.33 12.57 1.02
N THR A 68 1.46 13.58 0.18
CA THR A 68 2.56 13.65 -0.77
C THR A 68 3.92 13.54 -0.10
N VAL A 69 4.09 14.27 1.00
CA VAL A 69 5.39 14.26 1.68
C VAL A 69 5.77 12.86 2.13
N LEU A 70 4.81 12.17 2.75
CA LEU A 70 5.07 10.81 3.22
C LEU A 70 5.33 9.86 2.06
N MET A 71 4.50 9.97 1.03
CA MET A 71 4.63 9.07 -0.12
C MET A 71 5.93 9.32 -0.86
N ASP A 72 6.30 10.59 -0.98
CA ASP A 72 7.57 10.91 -1.62
C ASP A 72 8.74 10.32 -0.86
N ARG A 73 8.67 10.34 0.45
CA ARG A 73 9.72 9.76 1.26
C ARG A 73 9.80 8.26 1.05
N LEU A 74 8.66 7.61 1.02
CA LEU A 74 8.63 6.17 0.81
C LEU A 74 9.17 5.81 -0.57
N LEU A 75 8.74 6.55 -1.58
CA LEU A 75 9.21 6.30 -2.93
C LEU A 75 10.69 6.56 -3.06
N GLN A 76 11.17 7.60 -2.40
CA GLN A 76 12.57 7.94 -2.43
C GLN A 76 13.40 6.84 -1.78
N LYS A 77 12.91 6.32 -0.68
CA LYS A 77 13.59 5.24 0.01
C LYS A 77 13.69 4.01 -0.86
N MET A 78 12.61 3.67 -1.53
CA MET A 78 12.60 2.54 -2.43
C MET A 78 13.57 2.74 -3.56
N ASN A 79 13.57 3.96 -4.12
CA ASN A 79 14.49 4.29 -5.17
C ASN A 79 15.93 4.20 -4.72
N ALA A 80 16.21 4.71 -3.56
CA ALA A 80 17.56 4.67 -3.03
C ALA A 80 18.02 3.24 -2.85
N ASN A 81 17.16 2.40 -2.32
CA ASN A 81 17.49 1.01 -2.14
C ASN A 81 17.71 0.31 -3.46
N GLY A 82 16.81 0.56 -4.39
CA GLY A 82 16.94 -0.03 -5.70
C GLY A 82 18.14 0.48 -6.44
N GLY A 83 18.37 1.77 -6.35
CA GLY A 83 19.53 2.36 -6.99
C GLY A 83 20.82 1.87 -6.40
N ASN A 84 20.81 1.69 -5.11
CA ASN A 84 22.02 1.22 -4.44
C ASN A 84 22.37 -0.18 -4.81
N THR A 85 21.37 -1.00 -4.97
CA THR A 85 21.67 -2.39 -5.23
C THR A 85 22.40 -2.57 -6.50
N LYS A 86 22.18 -1.68 -7.46
CA LYS A 86 22.87 -1.86 -8.67
C LYS A 86 24.12 -1.08 -8.71
N SER A 87 24.36 -0.27 -7.80
CA SER A 87 25.62 0.47 -7.85
C SER A 87 26.74 -0.25 -7.15
#